data_9df194cf9c75052a470c650af37b7a18
#
_entry.id   9df194cf9c75052a470c650af37b7a18
#
_cell.length_a   1.000
_cell.length_b   1.000
_cell.length_c   1.000
_cell.angle_alpha   90.00
_cell.angle_beta   90.00
_cell.angle_gamma   90.00
#
_symmetry.space_group_name_H-M   'P 1'
#
loop_
_entity.id
_entity.type
_entity.pdbx_description
1 polymer ?
#
loop_
_entity_poly.entity_id
_entity_poly.type
_entity_poly.pdbx_seq_one_letter_code
_entity_poly.pdbx_strand_id
1 'polypeptide(L)' 'MATELHWDNAEDLGILLADKFPTQNPLEVRFTELRRMVIELPVFADDPRTSNEAKLEAIQMAWYEEFVDRQE' A
#
# COMPACT_ATOMS: atom_id res chain seq x y z
N MET A 1 -8.10 -4.15 -17.45
CA MET A 1 -6.80 -3.70 -17.92
C MET A 1 -5.80 -3.72 -16.78
N ALA A 2 -4.70 -4.43 -16.94
CA ALA A 2 -3.69 -4.47 -15.90
C ALA A 2 -2.89 -3.17 -15.90
N THR A 3 -2.90 -2.46 -14.79
CA THR A 3 -2.09 -1.27 -14.61
C THR A 3 -0.91 -1.65 -13.73
N GLU A 4 0.29 -1.45 -14.24
CA GLU A 4 1.48 -1.71 -13.46
C GLU A 4 1.70 -0.59 -12.46
N LEU A 5 1.89 -0.95 -11.19
CA LEU A 5 2.11 0.02 -10.14
C LEU A 5 3.52 -0.09 -9.60
N HIS A 6 4.06 1.05 -9.19
CA HIS A 6 5.41 1.19 -8.68
C HIS A 6 5.37 1.83 -7.30
N TRP A 7 6.50 1.85 -6.60
CA TRP A 7 6.57 2.43 -5.27
C TRP A 7 6.07 3.87 -5.21
N ASP A 8 6.20 4.62 -6.31
CA ASP A 8 5.76 6.01 -6.37
C ASP A 8 4.25 6.17 -6.52
N ASN A 9 3.55 5.08 -6.80
CA ASN A 9 2.08 5.10 -6.94
C ASN A 9 1.41 4.86 -5.60
N ALA A 10 1.77 5.66 -4.60
CA ALA A 10 1.32 5.45 -3.22
C ALA A 10 -0.19 5.46 -3.09
N GLU A 11 -0.86 6.37 -3.76
CA GLU A 11 -2.31 6.49 -3.68
C GLU A 11 -3.01 5.26 -4.19
N ASP A 12 -2.62 4.80 -5.37
CA ASP A 12 -3.20 3.61 -5.97
C ASP A 12 -2.91 2.37 -5.15
N LEU A 13 -1.68 2.25 -4.63
CA LEU A 13 -1.31 1.13 -3.78
C LEU A 13 -2.12 1.14 -2.49
N GLY A 14 -2.33 2.33 -1.92
CA GLY A 14 -3.13 2.46 -0.70
C GLY A 14 -4.57 2.01 -0.91
N ILE A 15 -5.16 2.38 -2.03
CA ILE A 15 -6.54 1.97 -2.37
C ILE A 15 -6.62 0.45 -2.51
N LEU A 16 -5.66 -0.16 -3.19
CA LEU A 16 -5.65 -1.61 -3.37
C LEU A 16 -5.47 -2.35 -2.05
N LEU A 17 -4.62 -1.82 -1.18
CA LEU A 17 -4.44 -2.43 0.14
C LEU A 17 -5.72 -2.33 0.96
N ALA A 18 -6.43 -1.22 0.86
CA ALA A 18 -7.71 -1.08 1.55
C ALA A 18 -8.75 -2.06 1.01
N ASP A 19 -8.75 -2.30 -0.29
CA ASP A 19 -9.64 -3.30 -0.88
C ASP A 19 -9.31 -4.71 -0.42
N LYS A 20 -8.02 -5.04 -0.35
CA LYS A 20 -7.58 -6.39 -0.02
C LYS A 20 -7.66 -6.67 1.47
N PHE A 21 -7.42 -5.65 2.30
CA PHE A 21 -7.39 -5.80 3.75
C PHE A 21 -8.34 -4.77 4.41
N PRO A 22 -9.66 -4.90 4.18
CA PRO A 22 -10.61 -3.86 4.59
C PRO A 22 -10.74 -3.67 6.10
N THR A 23 -10.34 -4.67 6.89
CA THR A 23 -10.44 -4.58 8.35
C THR A 23 -9.10 -4.33 9.03
N GLN A 24 -8.02 -4.23 8.25
CA GLN A 24 -6.70 -4.00 8.82
C GLN A 24 -6.45 -2.51 8.98
N ASN A 25 -6.15 -2.08 10.22
CA ASN A 25 -5.74 -0.70 10.47
C ASN A 25 -4.29 -0.52 9.99
N PRO A 26 -4.05 0.35 8.99
CA PRO A 26 -2.70 0.51 8.44
C PRO A 26 -1.66 0.97 9.45
N LEU A 27 -2.08 1.69 10.49
CA LEU A 27 -1.16 2.19 11.50
C LEU A 27 -0.60 1.09 12.39
N GLU A 28 -1.20 -0.10 12.35
CA GLU A 28 -0.73 -1.25 13.11
C GLU A 28 0.19 -2.16 12.30
N VAL A 29 0.40 -1.83 11.04
CA VAL A 29 1.26 -2.63 10.15
C VAL A 29 2.67 -2.06 10.17
N ARG A 30 3.65 -2.94 10.40
CA ARG A 30 5.05 -2.53 10.37
C ARG A 30 5.52 -2.37 8.94
N PHE A 31 6.53 -1.52 8.73
CA PHE A 31 7.04 -1.27 7.39
C PHE A 31 7.57 -2.53 6.70
N THR A 32 8.15 -3.47 7.46
CA THR A 32 8.59 -4.73 6.88
C THR A 32 7.43 -5.56 6.34
N GLU A 33 6.31 -5.54 7.04
CA GLU A 33 5.11 -6.23 6.58
C GLU A 33 4.45 -5.48 5.43
N LEU A 34 4.39 -4.16 5.54
CA LEU A 34 3.80 -3.32 4.49
C LEU A 34 4.53 -3.53 3.17
N ARG A 35 5.86 -3.56 3.22
CA ARG A 35 6.66 -3.80 2.03
C ARG A 35 6.28 -5.13 1.39
N ARG A 36 6.17 -6.19 2.19
CA ARG A 36 5.79 -7.50 1.69
C ARG A 36 4.38 -7.49 1.10
N MET A 37 3.44 -6.84 1.77
CA MET A 37 2.07 -6.76 1.30
C MET A 37 1.99 -6.08 -0.06
N VAL A 38 2.76 -5.01 -0.26
CA VAL A 38 2.80 -4.32 -1.54
C VAL A 38 3.41 -5.20 -2.64
N ILE A 39 4.52 -5.86 -2.33
CA ILE A 39 5.20 -6.73 -3.28
C ILE A 39 4.29 -7.85 -3.76
N GLU A 40 3.44 -8.35 -2.89
CA GLU A 40 2.55 -9.46 -3.21
C GLU A 40 1.32 -9.05 -4.03
N LEU A 41 1.11 -7.75 -4.23
CA LEU A 41 0.00 -7.31 -5.08
C LEU A 41 0.29 -7.69 -6.53
N PRO A 42 -0.69 -8.30 -7.23
CA PRO A 42 -0.46 -8.75 -8.61
C PRO A 42 -0.06 -7.66 -9.58
N VAL A 43 -0.48 -6.42 -9.30
CA VAL A 43 -0.19 -5.29 -10.19
C VAL A 43 1.13 -4.59 -9.86
N PHE A 44 1.80 -5.00 -8.78
CA PHE A 44 3.06 -4.39 -8.41
C PHE A 44 4.17 -4.82 -9.39
N ALA A 45 4.82 -3.85 -10.01
CA ALA A 45 5.78 -4.11 -11.08
C ALA A 45 7.11 -3.39 -10.88
N ASP A 46 7.46 -3.07 -9.65
CA ASP A 46 8.71 -2.38 -9.34
C ASP A 46 9.69 -3.34 -8.65
N ASP A 47 10.93 -2.90 -8.51
CA ASP A 47 11.96 -3.67 -7.81
C ASP A 47 11.68 -3.64 -6.31
N PRO A 48 11.50 -4.80 -5.67
CA PRO A 48 11.24 -4.84 -4.23
C PRO A 48 12.33 -4.21 -3.38
N ARG A 49 13.54 -4.10 -3.92
CA ARG A 49 14.70 -3.60 -3.17
C ARG A 49 14.84 -2.08 -3.23
N THR A 50 14.02 -1.39 -4.02
CA THR A 50 14.14 0.06 -4.18
C THR A 50 13.21 0.86 -3.27
N SER A 51 12.50 0.20 -2.36
CA SER A 51 11.66 0.89 -1.40
C SER A 51 12.51 1.61 -0.35
N ASN A 52 11.94 2.65 0.24
CA ASN A 52 12.55 3.31 1.38
C ASN A 52 11.43 3.75 2.32
N GLU A 53 11.80 4.25 3.50
CA GLU A 53 10.82 4.63 4.51
C GLU A 53 9.85 5.70 4.02
N ALA A 54 10.34 6.68 3.25
CA ALA A 54 9.49 7.74 2.75
C ALA A 54 8.41 7.20 1.82
N LYS A 55 8.77 6.26 0.97
CA LYS A 55 7.81 5.65 0.05
C LYS A 55 6.80 4.78 0.79
N LEU A 56 7.27 4.00 1.74
CA LEU A 56 6.38 3.17 2.56
C LEU A 56 5.44 4.01 3.40
N GLU A 57 5.95 5.11 3.96
CA GLU A 57 5.12 6.01 4.74
C GLU A 57 4.01 6.63 3.88
N ALA A 58 4.35 7.05 2.66
CA ALA A 58 3.37 7.60 1.74
C ALA A 58 2.26 6.59 1.43
N ILE A 59 2.63 5.34 1.21
CA ILE A 59 1.68 4.26 0.95
C ILE A 59 0.81 4.02 2.19
N GLN A 60 1.42 3.99 3.36
CA GLN A 60 0.70 3.78 4.60
C GLN A 60 -0.32 4.89 4.84
N MET A 61 0.05 6.14 4.60
CA MET A 61 -0.85 7.25 4.79
C MET A 61 -2.00 7.24 3.79
N ALA A 62 -1.72 6.90 2.53
CA ALA A 62 -2.77 6.77 1.53
C ALA A 62 -3.74 5.66 1.89
N TRP A 63 -3.21 4.53 2.34
CA TRP A 63 -4.03 3.42 2.80
C TRP A 63 -4.87 3.83 4.03
N TYR A 64 -4.26 4.54 4.96
CA TYR A 64 -4.97 4.97 6.16
C TYR A 64 -6.12 5.91 5.82
N GLU A 65 -5.91 6.86 4.93
CA GLU A 65 -6.98 7.76 4.50
C GLU A 65 -8.15 6.99 3.89
N GLU A 66 -7.84 6.01 3.04
CA GLU A 66 -8.86 5.18 2.42
C GLU A 66 -9.57 4.32 3.47
N PHE A 67 -8.81 3.79 4.42
CA PHE A 67 -9.36 2.98 5.51
C PHE A 67 -10.37 3.79 6.34
N VAL A 68 -10.01 5.02 6.69
CA VAL A 68 -10.89 5.91 7.47
C VAL A 68 -12.15 6.25 6.67
N ASP A 69 -11.99 6.58 5.41
CA ASP A 69 -13.13 6.90 4.55
C ASP A 69 -14.13 5.74 4.49
N ARG A 70 -13.64 4.51 4.47
CA ARG A 70 -14.51 3.33 4.41
C ARG A 70 -15.18 3.00 5.72
N GLN A 71 -14.72 3.59 6.83
CA GLN A 71 -15.36 3.39 8.14
C GLN A 71 -16.57 4.29 8.36
N GLU A 72 -16.75 5.28 7.53
CA GLU A 72 -17.89 6.21 7.67
C GLU A 72 -19.20 5.66 7.11
#